data_bd424e3439b995354cd191e8da2f676d
#
_entry.id   bd424e3439b995354cd191e8da2f676d
#
_cell.length_a   1.000
_cell.length_b   1.000
_cell.length_c   1.000
_cell.angle_alpha   90.00
_cell.angle_beta   90.00
_cell.angle_gamma   90.00
#
_symmetry.space_group_name_H-M   'P 1'
#
loop_
_entity.id
_entity.type
_entity.pdbx_description
1 polymer ?
#
loop_
_entity_poly.entity_id
_entity_poly.type
_entity_poly.pdbx_seq_one_letter_code
_entity_poly.pdbx_strand_id
1 'polypeptide(L)'
;EIGSGLVGSEMCIRDRNGLLIAGAVILLLLLAAGLALIVRRLINRSAEKRVAAYQNELMERHYHEVENMYRQMRGWRHDYHNHIQTMKAYLSMGQTDRLEEYLASLDQDLTSVDTVVKTGNVMVDAILNSKLSMAQAKGISVNAKATVSPELPVAQTDLCVILGNLLDNAMEACMKQAAQQERFIRVYIGRFKGQFYISVSNSVGGALKKQNGAYQTTKAGSHGFGLRRVDALIEKYGGYRNRQDEGDVFATEVMLPIG
;
A
#
# COMPACT_ATOMS: atom_id res chain seq x y z
N GLU A 1 -64.43 -68.73 7.28
CA GLU A 1 -64.37 -67.33 7.77
C GLU A 1 -63.17 -67.09 8.71
N ILE A 2 -61.96 -67.23 8.27
CA ILE A 2 -60.79 -66.85 9.02
C ILE A 2 -59.76 -66.14 8.14
N GLY A 3 -60.18 -65.29 7.21
CA GLY A 3 -59.28 -64.64 6.30
C GLY A 3 -59.23 -63.07 6.34
N SER A 4 -60.22 -62.42 6.96
CA SER A 4 -60.38 -60.96 6.86
C SER A 4 -59.79 -60.16 8.00
N GLY A 5 -59.41 -60.78 9.12
CA GLY A 5 -58.87 -60.09 10.32
C GLY A 5 -57.36 -59.79 10.21
N LEU A 6 -56.60 -60.60 9.52
CA LEU A 6 -55.12 -60.44 9.40
C LEU A 6 -54.72 -59.36 8.41
N VAL A 7 -55.46 -59.18 7.34
CA VAL A 7 -55.17 -58.16 6.31
C VAL A 7 -55.40 -56.73 6.84
N GLY A 8 -56.41 -56.54 7.68
CA GLY A 8 -56.69 -55.24 8.31
C GLY A 8 -55.67 -54.81 9.36
N SER A 9 -55.07 -55.74 10.09
CA SER A 9 -54.06 -55.45 11.10
C SER A 9 -52.68 -55.10 10.49
N GLU A 10 -52.29 -55.80 9.42
CA GLU A 10 -51.04 -55.49 8.69
C GLU A 10 -51.11 -54.15 7.96
N MET A 11 -52.25 -53.78 7.40
CA MET A 11 -52.45 -52.50 6.74
C MET A 11 -52.40 -51.33 7.76
N CYS A 12 -53.00 -51.52 8.95
CA CYS A 12 -52.94 -50.50 10.06
C CYS A 12 -51.53 -50.35 10.63
N ILE A 13 -50.71 -51.41 10.69
CA ILE A 13 -49.32 -51.35 11.20
C ILE A 13 -48.41 -50.66 10.16
N ARG A 14 -48.63 -50.88 8.88
CA ARG A 14 -47.86 -50.25 7.80
C ARG A 14 -48.09 -48.73 7.72
N ASP A 15 -49.35 -48.28 7.91
CA ASP A 15 -49.67 -46.86 7.94
C ASP A 15 -49.11 -46.17 9.16
N ARG A 16 -49.14 -46.83 10.33
CA ARG A 16 -48.55 -46.29 11.58
C ARG A 16 -47.04 -46.14 11.50
N ASN A 17 -46.34 -47.12 10.86
CA ASN A 17 -44.89 -47.04 10.67
C ASN A 17 -44.54 -45.96 9.62
N GLY A 18 -45.36 -45.78 8.58
CA GLY A 18 -45.21 -44.69 7.61
C GLY A 18 -45.33 -43.31 8.28
N LEU A 19 -46.28 -43.13 9.17
CA LEU A 19 -46.44 -41.87 9.92
C LEU A 19 -45.26 -41.59 10.87
N LEU A 20 -44.72 -42.62 11.53
CA LEU A 20 -43.57 -42.50 12.43
C LEU A 20 -42.30 -42.15 11.63
N ILE A 21 -42.07 -42.75 10.44
CA ILE A 21 -40.94 -42.44 9.57
C ILE A 21 -41.09 -41.02 9.04
N ALA A 22 -42.26 -40.59 8.58
CA ALA A 22 -42.48 -39.20 8.15
C ALA A 22 -42.22 -38.19 9.26
N GLY A 23 -42.68 -38.46 10.48
CA GLY A 23 -42.38 -37.62 11.66
C GLY A 23 -40.89 -37.53 11.98
N ALA A 24 -40.18 -38.65 11.92
CA ALA A 24 -38.72 -38.68 12.12
C ALA A 24 -37.95 -37.87 11.04
N VAL A 25 -38.36 -37.96 9.79
CA VAL A 25 -37.79 -37.20 8.70
C VAL A 25 -38.02 -35.69 8.87
N ILE A 26 -39.24 -35.28 9.25
CA ILE A 26 -39.54 -33.87 9.50
C ILE A 26 -38.69 -33.34 10.68
N LEU A 27 -38.59 -34.12 11.77
CA LEU A 27 -37.75 -33.74 12.91
C LEU A 27 -36.28 -33.56 12.54
N LEU A 28 -35.71 -34.48 11.69
CA LEU A 28 -34.35 -34.40 11.17
C LEU A 28 -34.16 -33.15 10.31
N LEU A 29 -35.11 -32.81 9.45
CA LEU A 29 -35.05 -31.61 8.63
C LEU A 29 -35.07 -30.33 9.47
N LEU A 30 -35.91 -30.29 10.52
CA LEU A 30 -35.98 -29.17 11.45
C LEU A 30 -34.67 -29.01 12.25
N LEU A 31 -34.05 -30.10 12.70
CA LEU A 31 -32.76 -30.10 13.36
C LEU A 31 -31.65 -29.61 12.41
N ALA A 32 -31.62 -30.09 11.16
CA ALA A 32 -30.67 -29.65 10.16
C ALA A 32 -30.83 -28.16 9.84
N ALA A 33 -32.06 -27.66 9.69
CA ALA A 33 -32.32 -26.25 9.48
C ALA A 33 -31.90 -25.40 10.69
N GLY A 34 -32.16 -25.84 11.91
CA GLY A 34 -31.71 -25.20 13.14
C GLY A 34 -30.17 -25.11 13.21
N LEU A 35 -29.50 -26.21 12.92
CA LEU A 35 -28.03 -26.25 12.88
C LEU A 35 -27.45 -25.29 11.81
N ALA A 36 -28.03 -25.28 10.61
CA ALA A 36 -27.62 -24.38 9.54
C ALA A 36 -27.78 -22.90 9.95
N LEU A 37 -28.86 -22.55 10.63
CA LEU A 37 -29.05 -21.18 11.15
C LEU A 37 -28.02 -20.82 12.22
N ILE A 38 -27.68 -21.74 13.12
CA ILE A 38 -26.65 -21.53 14.13
C ILE A 38 -25.28 -21.31 13.47
N VAL A 39 -24.90 -22.18 12.55
CA VAL A 39 -23.62 -22.07 11.80
C VAL A 39 -23.56 -20.76 11.04
N ARG A 40 -24.63 -20.36 10.36
CA ARG A 40 -24.71 -19.08 9.65
C ARG A 40 -24.53 -17.89 10.60
N ARG A 41 -25.15 -17.93 11.78
CA ARG A 41 -24.97 -16.87 12.80
C ARG A 41 -23.54 -16.82 13.34
N LEU A 42 -22.89 -17.96 13.54
CA LEU A 42 -21.49 -18.02 13.99
C LEU A 42 -20.53 -17.45 12.94
N ILE A 43 -20.75 -17.80 11.66
CA ILE A 43 -19.95 -17.29 10.53
C ILE A 43 -20.10 -15.76 10.43
N ASN A 44 -21.33 -15.24 10.46
CA ASN A 44 -21.59 -13.81 10.39
C ASN A 44 -20.95 -13.06 11.55
N ARG A 45 -21.08 -13.55 12.78
CA ARG A 45 -20.44 -12.95 13.95
C ARG A 45 -18.91 -12.94 13.86
N SER A 46 -18.32 -13.99 13.28
CA SER A 46 -16.86 -14.02 13.08
C SER A 46 -16.40 -13.06 11.98
N ALA A 47 -17.20 -12.89 10.93
CA ALA A 47 -16.95 -11.92 9.87
C ALA A 47 -17.04 -10.48 10.40
N GLU A 48 -18.09 -10.15 11.16
CA GLU A 48 -18.24 -8.83 11.80
C GLU A 48 -17.06 -8.49 12.73
N LYS A 49 -16.62 -9.46 13.56
CA LYS A 49 -15.44 -9.27 14.42
C LYS A 49 -14.17 -9.02 13.63
N ARG A 50 -13.97 -9.71 12.49
CA ARG A 50 -12.80 -9.48 11.62
C ARG A 50 -12.83 -8.09 10.97
N VAL A 51 -14.00 -7.66 10.52
CA VAL A 51 -14.16 -6.30 9.95
C VAL A 51 -13.91 -5.24 11.00
N ALA A 52 -14.47 -5.38 12.20
CA ALA A 52 -14.23 -4.45 13.31
C ALA A 52 -12.75 -4.41 13.73
N ALA A 53 -12.09 -5.57 13.82
CA ALA A 53 -10.65 -5.64 14.11
C ALA A 53 -9.81 -4.95 13.03
N TYR A 54 -10.13 -5.15 11.74
CA TYR A 54 -9.45 -4.49 10.64
C TYR A 54 -9.66 -2.97 10.66
N GLN A 55 -10.88 -2.51 10.94
CA GLN A 55 -11.18 -1.08 11.08
C GLN A 55 -10.40 -0.44 12.23
N ASN A 56 -10.32 -1.12 13.38
CA ASN A 56 -9.53 -0.64 14.51
C ASN A 56 -8.04 -0.58 14.20
N GLU A 57 -7.47 -1.59 13.54
CA GLU A 57 -6.08 -1.60 13.10
C GLU A 57 -5.79 -0.46 12.10
N LEU A 58 -6.72 -0.18 11.19
CA LEU A 58 -6.59 0.94 10.24
C LEU A 58 -6.62 2.28 10.96
N MET A 59 -7.52 2.44 11.94
CA MET A 59 -7.64 3.64 12.76
C MET A 59 -6.37 3.89 13.58
N GLU A 60 -5.81 2.84 14.18
CA GLU A 60 -4.57 2.91 14.98
C GLU A 60 -3.36 3.32 14.11
N ARG A 61 -3.27 2.76 12.90
CA ARG A 61 -2.24 3.19 11.92
C ARG A 61 -2.39 4.66 11.54
N HIS A 62 -3.61 5.10 11.25
CA HIS A 62 -3.88 6.51 10.95
C HIS A 62 -3.53 7.42 12.13
N TYR A 63 -3.85 6.99 13.34
CA TYR A 63 -3.49 7.74 14.56
C TYR A 63 -1.96 7.90 14.67
N HIS A 64 -1.21 6.83 14.47
CA HIS A 64 0.26 6.89 14.49
C HIS A 64 0.85 7.74 13.38
N GLU A 65 0.28 7.70 12.16
CA GLU A 65 0.71 8.59 11.06
C GLU A 65 0.48 10.06 11.42
N VAL A 66 -0.68 10.40 11.94
CA VAL A 66 -1.00 11.76 12.39
C VAL A 66 -0.09 12.19 13.55
N GLU A 67 0.13 11.32 14.53
CA GLU A 67 1.03 11.60 15.66
C GLU A 67 2.46 11.86 15.18
N ASN A 68 2.98 11.06 14.26
CA ASN A 68 4.30 11.25 13.66
C ASN A 68 4.37 12.58 12.89
N MET A 69 3.34 12.93 12.13
CA MET A 69 3.25 14.22 11.45
C MET A 69 3.27 15.39 12.44
N TYR A 70 2.53 15.30 13.56
CA TYR A 70 2.55 16.32 14.61
C TYR A 70 3.93 16.43 15.27
N ARG A 71 4.63 15.33 15.50
CA ARG A 71 6.00 15.36 16.05
C ARG A 71 6.97 16.05 15.08
N GLN A 72 6.90 15.73 13.80
CA GLN A 72 7.72 16.38 12.76
C GLN A 72 7.42 17.88 12.68
N MET A 73 6.15 18.28 12.65
CA MET A 73 5.75 19.69 12.65
C MET A 73 6.24 20.42 13.89
N ARG A 74 6.24 19.78 15.07
CA ARG A 74 6.77 20.37 16.30
C ARG A 74 8.28 20.56 16.21
N GLY A 75 9.00 19.59 15.65
CA GLY A 75 10.43 19.71 15.36
C GLY A 75 10.72 20.88 14.42
N TRP A 76 10.05 20.95 13.29
CA TRP A 76 10.20 22.05 12.34
C TRP A 76 9.91 23.41 12.97
N ARG A 77 8.82 23.54 13.73
CA ARG A 77 8.50 24.80 14.41
C ARG A 77 9.60 25.22 15.39
N HIS A 78 10.18 24.27 16.11
CA HIS A 78 11.30 24.53 17.00
C HIS A 78 12.53 25.01 16.23
N ASP A 79 12.88 24.34 15.12
CA ASP A 79 14.03 24.68 14.30
C ASP A 79 13.86 26.04 13.62
N TYR A 80 12.68 26.32 13.04
CA TYR A 80 12.36 27.65 12.54
C TYR A 80 12.47 28.74 13.61
N HIS A 81 12.00 28.46 14.82
CA HIS A 81 12.11 29.40 15.91
C HIS A 81 13.58 29.70 16.25
N ASN A 82 14.43 28.68 16.29
CA ASN A 82 15.87 28.85 16.54
C ASN A 82 16.55 29.65 15.42
N HIS A 83 16.24 29.39 14.15
CA HIS A 83 16.75 30.17 13.02
C HIS A 83 16.35 31.65 13.15
N ILE A 84 15.08 31.93 13.44
CA ILE A 84 14.59 33.28 13.63
C ILE A 84 15.31 33.99 14.83
N GLN A 85 15.52 33.28 15.94
CA GLN A 85 16.23 33.80 17.10
C GLN A 85 17.68 34.14 16.76
N THR A 86 18.38 33.26 16.03
CA THR A 86 19.75 33.47 15.57
C THR A 86 19.86 34.72 14.67
N MET A 87 18.93 34.83 13.68
CA MET A 87 18.88 36.00 12.81
C MET A 87 18.64 37.30 13.59
N LYS A 88 17.72 37.30 14.58
CA LYS A 88 17.46 38.44 15.45
C LYS A 88 18.68 38.81 16.31
N ALA A 89 19.43 37.84 16.80
CA ALA A 89 20.63 38.05 17.57
C ALA A 89 21.73 38.75 16.72
N TYR A 90 22.00 38.27 15.51
CA TYR A 90 22.96 38.93 14.61
C TYR A 90 22.53 40.34 14.25
N LEU A 91 21.24 40.56 14.00
CA LEU A 91 20.70 41.88 13.69
C LEU A 91 20.84 42.83 14.87
N SER A 92 20.53 42.37 16.09
CA SER A 92 20.65 43.21 17.32
C SER A 92 22.08 43.56 17.68
N MET A 93 23.04 42.72 17.27
CA MET A 93 24.49 42.97 17.46
C MET A 93 25.10 43.81 16.33
N GLY A 94 24.34 44.21 15.31
CA GLY A 94 24.84 44.90 14.12
C GLY A 94 25.77 44.08 13.24
N GLN A 95 25.75 42.75 13.39
CA GLN A 95 26.63 41.84 12.66
C GLN A 95 25.97 41.41 11.33
N THR A 96 25.81 42.36 10.41
CA THR A 96 25.14 42.12 9.10
C THR A 96 25.86 41.10 8.25
N ASP A 97 27.22 41.12 8.24
CA ASP A 97 28.02 40.19 7.45
C ASP A 97 27.80 38.73 7.91
N ARG A 98 27.71 38.52 9.23
CA ARG A 98 27.40 37.18 9.78
C ARG A 98 25.96 36.76 9.54
N LEU A 99 25.04 37.71 9.47
CA LEU A 99 23.66 37.42 9.10
C LEU A 99 23.57 36.98 7.65
N GLU A 100 24.30 37.63 6.74
CA GLU A 100 24.38 37.25 5.32
C GLU A 100 25.00 35.85 5.16
N GLU A 101 26.12 35.58 5.85
CA GLU A 101 26.72 34.23 5.85
C GLU A 101 25.74 33.15 6.36
N TYR A 102 25.01 33.45 7.43
CA TYR A 102 24.04 32.54 8.00
C TYR A 102 22.85 32.30 7.07
N LEU A 103 22.33 33.33 6.43
CA LEU A 103 21.28 33.20 5.40
C LEU A 103 21.77 32.40 4.21
N ALA A 104 23.01 32.62 3.74
CA ALA A 104 23.61 31.84 2.66
C ALA A 104 23.77 30.35 3.03
N SER A 105 24.15 30.06 4.31
CA SER A 105 24.23 28.68 4.78
C SER A 105 22.86 28.00 4.85
N LEU A 106 21.82 28.71 5.29
CA LEU A 106 20.46 28.22 5.29
C LEU A 106 19.92 27.97 3.87
N ASP A 107 20.24 28.86 2.93
CA ASP A 107 19.89 28.69 1.51
C ASP A 107 20.64 27.50 0.91
N GLN A 108 21.91 27.30 1.28
CA GLN A 108 22.68 26.15 0.87
C GLN A 108 22.16 24.83 1.49
N ASP A 109 21.73 24.83 2.75
CA ASP A 109 21.09 23.68 3.40
C ASP A 109 19.74 23.36 2.76
N LEU A 110 18.96 24.37 2.40
CA LEU A 110 17.73 24.21 1.62
C LEU A 110 18.02 23.74 0.18
N THR A 111 19.15 24.17 -0.39
CA THR A 111 19.56 23.84 -1.78
C THR A 111 20.35 22.54 -1.84
N SER A 112 21.03 22.10 -0.79
CA SER A 112 21.72 20.80 -0.73
C SER A 112 20.75 19.60 -0.65
N VAL A 113 19.47 19.85 -0.42
CA VAL A 113 18.36 18.91 -0.73
C VAL A 113 18.06 18.90 -2.24
N ASP A 114 18.92 19.52 -3.05
CA ASP A 114 18.76 19.66 -4.50
C ASP A 114 19.15 18.40 -5.29
N THR A 115 18.32 17.40 -5.15
CA THR A 115 17.82 16.72 -6.35
C THR A 115 16.36 17.13 -6.51
N VAL A 116 16.11 18.39 -6.68
CA VAL A 116 14.73 18.87 -6.80
C VAL A 116 14.21 18.47 -8.18
N VAL A 117 13.56 17.33 -8.22
CA VAL A 117 12.75 16.96 -9.37
C VAL A 117 11.57 17.93 -9.40
N LYS A 118 11.54 18.80 -10.38
CA LYS A 118 10.42 19.70 -10.66
C LYS A 118 9.61 19.11 -11.80
N THR A 119 8.55 18.40 -11.48
CA THR A 119 7.70 17.73 -12.46
C THR A 119 6.62 18.65 -13.04
N GLY A 120 6.29 19.72 -12.33
CA GLY A 120 5.14 20.59 -12.58
C GLY A 120 3.90 20.22 -11.74
N ASN A 121 3.97 19.16 -10.93
CA ASN A 121 2.91 18.77 -10.00
C ASN A 121 3.47 18.74 -8.57
N VAL A 122 3.00 19.65 -7.72
CA VAL A 122 3.54 19.88 -6.36
C VAL A 122 3.52 18.61 -5.50
N MET A 123 2.49 17.76 -5.63
CA MET A 123 2.38 16.55 -4.83
C MET A 123 3.37 15.47 -5.28
N VAL A 124 3.55 15.31 -6.59
CA VAL A 124 4.56 14.39 -7.16
C VAL A 124 5.96 14.87 -6.79
N ASP A 125 6.21 16.19 -6.87
CA ASP A 125 7.48 16.79 -6.47
C ASP A 125 7.80 16.50 -5.01
N ALA A 126 6.85 16.70 -4.11
CA ALA A 126 7.02 16.44 -2.68
C ALA A 126 7.37 14.97 -2.39
N ILE A 127 6.68 14.01 -3.04
CA ILE A 127 6.92 12.58 -2.83
C ILE A 127 8.25 12.16 -3.41
N LEU A 128 8.53 12.55 -4.66
CA LEU A 128 9.79 12.20 -5.31
C LEU A 128 10.97 12.74 -4.51
N ASN A 129 10.98 14.03 -4.20
CA ASN A 129 12.09 14.65 -3.49
C ASN A 129 12.28 14.03 -2.10
N SER A 130 11.20 13.80 -1.33
CA SER A 130 11.28 13.14 -0.03
C SER A 130 11.86 11.72 -0.12
N LYS A 131 11.35 10.89 -1.05
CA LYS A 131 11.78 9.49 -1.16
C LYS A 131 13.18 9.35 -1.77
N LEU A 132 13.52 10.18 -2.76
CA LEU A 132 14.81 10.14 -3.42
C LEU A 132 15.92 10.66 -2.50
N SER A 133 15.68 11.72 -1.72
CA SER A 133 16.60 12.18 -0.67
C SER A 133 16.84 11.11 0.39
N MET A 134 15.79 10.41 0.82
CA MET A 134 15.92 9.29 1.74
C MET A 134 16.75 8.13 1.16
N ALA A 135 16.61 7.86 -0.14
CA ALA A 135 17.42 6.86 -0.83
C ALA A 135 18.91 7.26 -0.89
N GLN A 136 19.19 8.52 -1.23
CA GLN A 136 20.55 9.07 -1.24
C GLN A 136 21.22 9.04 0.14
N ALA A 137 20.49 9.40 1.20
CA ALA A 137 20.97 9.31 2.57
C ALA A 137 21.33 7.88 3.00
N LYS A 138 20.77 6.86 2.32
CA LYS A 138 21.11 5.44 2.49
C LYS A 138 22.21 4.94 1.55
N GLY A 139 22.90 5.83 0.84
CA GLY A 139 23.98 5.48 -0.09
C GLY A 139 23.50 4.84 -1.39
N ILE A 140 22.26 5.10 -1.80
CA ILE A 140 21.69 4.63 -3.07
C ILE A 140 21.87 5.73 -4.12
N SER A 141 22.50 5.43 -5.23
CA SER A 141 22.63 6.33 -6.40
C SER A 141 21.24 6.55 -7.01
N VAL A 142 20.85 7.80 -7.22
CA VAL A 142 19.52 8.15 -7.73
C VAL A 142 19.64 8.91 -9.05
N ASN A 143 18.87 8.45 -10.04
CA ASN A 143 18.68 9.16 -11.31
C ASN A 143 17.18 9.30 -11.58
N ALA A 144 16.68 10.52 -11.60
CA ALA A 144 15.26 10.80 -11.78
C ALA A 144 15.04 11.81 -12.90
N LYS A 145 14.15 11.46 -13.82
CA LYS A 145 13.64 12.35 -14.87
C LYS A 145 12.11 12.27 -14.84
N ALA A 146 11.48 13.36 -14.47
CA ALA A 146 10.02 13.37 -14.32
C ALA A 146 9.42 14.67 -14.89
N THR A 147 8.37 14.52 -15.67
CA THR A 147 7.54 15.61 -16.19
C THR A 147 6.09 15.18 -16.07
N VAL A 148 5.28 15.96 -15.35
CA VAL A 148 3.88 15.65 -15.06
C VAL A 148 3.02 16.81 -15.52
N SER A 149 1.96 16.51 -16.27
CA SER A 149 0.98 17.54 -16.61
C SER A 149 0.25 17.99 -15.35
N PRO A 150 -0.06 19.28 -15.20
CA PRO A 150 -0.91 19.79 -14.12
C PRO A 150 -2.29 19.10 -14.06
N GLU A 151 -2.81 18.75 -15.22
CA GLU A 151 -4.11 18.09 -15.38
C GLU A 151 -3.91 16.60 -15.69
N LEU A 152 -3.82 15.80 -14.63
CA LEU A 152 -3.82 14.33 -14.75
C LEU A 152 -5.21 13.80 -14.39
N PRO A 153 -5.76 12.85 -15.15
CA PRO A 153 -7.03 12.19 -14.82
C PRO A 153 -6.92 11.19 -13.66
N VAL A 154 -5.83 11.25 -12.92
CA VAL A 154 -5.54 10.40 -11.76
C VAL A 154 -5.58 11.25 -10.50
N ALA A 155 -6.34 10.82 -9.50
CA ALA A 155 -6.39 11.50 -8.22
C ALA A 155 -4.98 11.61 -7.60
N GLN A 156 -4.64 12.79 -7.09
CA GLN A 156 -3.31 13.06 -6.51
C GLN A 156 -2.98 12.09 -5.38
N THR A 157 -3.95 11.75 -4.54
CA THR A 157 -3.80 10.77 -3.47
C THR A 157 -3.45 9.37 -3.98
N ASP A 158 -4.06 8.94 -5.09
CA ASP A 158 -3.80 7.62 -5.67
C ASP A 158 -2.42 7.58 -6.32
N LEU A 159 -2.01 8.67 -6.98
CA LEU A 159 -0.68 8.82 -7.54
C LEU A 159 0.40 8.79 -6.44
N CYS A 160 0.12 9.42 -5.29
CA CYS A 160 0.97 9.33 -4.10
C CYS A 160 1.16 7.90 -3.62
N VAL A 161 0.07 7.14 -3.56
CA VAL A 161 0.12 5.73 -3.14
C VAL A 161 0.92 4.89 -4.14
N ILE A 162 0.73 5.12 -5.45
CA ILE A 162 1.49 4.40 -6.49
C ILE A 162 2.98 4.70 -6.36
N LEU A 163 3.38 5.98 -6.41
CA LEU A 163 4.78 6.39 -6.37
C LEU A 163 5.46 6.01 -5.05
N GLY A 164 4.80 6.25 -3.92
CA GLY A 164 5.32 5.91 -2.60
C GLY A 164 5.63 4.43 -2.48
N ASN A 165 4.69 3.55 -2.86
CA ASN A 165 4.91 2.10 -2.78
C ASN A 165 5.98 1.60 -3.76
N LEU A 166 6.05 2.14 -4.98
CA LEU A 166 7.08 1.75 -5.94
C LEU A 166 8.48 2.15 -5.44
N LEU A 167 8.65 3.36 -4.93
CA LEU A 167 9.92 3.84 -4.40
C LEU A 167 10.33 3.14 -3.10
N ASP A 168 9.40 2.87 -2.20
CA ASP A 168 9.67 2.11 -0.98
C ASP A 168 10.14 0.69 -1.30
N ASN A 169 9.51 0.04 -2.28
CA ASN A 169 9.94 -1.29 -2.74
C ASN A 169 11.34 -1.24 -3.38
N ALA A 170 11.63 -0.24 -4.18
CA ALA A 170 12.94 -0.05 -4.80
C ALA A 170 14.04 0.16 -3.73
N MET A 171 13.81 1.03 -2.75
CA MET A 171 14.74 1.26 -1.64
C MET A 171 14.98 -0.01 -0.83
N GLU A 172 13.91 -0.73 -0.49
CA GLU A 172 14.04 -1.98 0.26
C GLU A 172 14.84 -3.06 -0.49
N ALA A 173 14.63 -3.16 -1.82
CA ALA A 173 15.40 -4.10 -2.65
C ALA A 173 16.88 -3.73 -2.68
N CYS A 174 17.21 -2.45 -2.84
CA CYS A 174 18.59 -1.96 -2.78
C CYS A 174 19.24 -2.24 -1.41
N MET A 175 18.49 -2.04 -0.31
CA MET A 175 19.04 -2.24 1.04
C MET A 175 19.27 -3.71 1.40
N LYS A 176 18.68 -4.66 0.67
CA LYS A 176 18.93 -6.11 0.85
C LYS A 176 20.19 -6.59 0.15
N GLN A 177 20.79 -5.78 -0.72
CA GLN A 177 22.04 -6.09 -1.39
C GLN A 177 23.23 -5.96 -0.43
N ALA A 178 24.29 -6.71 -0.70
CA ALA A 178 25.56 -6.58 0.02
C ALA A 178 26.10 -5.13 -0.13
N ALA A 179 26.77 -4.64 0.92
CA ALA A 179 27.26 -3.25 0.96
C ALA A 179 28.28 -2.91 -0.15
N GLN A 180 28.91 -3.92 -0.75
CA GLN A 180 29.91 -3.79 -1.80
C GLN A 180 29.31 -3.70 -3.21
N GLN A 181 28.00 -3.93 -3.38
CA GLN A 181 27.33 -3.84 -4.67
C GLN A 181 26.84 -2.41 -4.92
N GLU A 182 26.95 -1.99 -6.16
CA GLU A 182 26.41 -0.68 -6.58
C GLU A 182 24.89 -0.68 -6.45
N ARG A 183 24.36 0.23 -5.62
CA ARG A 183 22.93 0.40 -5.37
C ARG A 183 22.43 1.59 -6.17
N PHE A 184 21.40 1.39 -6.96
CA PHE A 184 20.80 2.49 -7.71
C PHE A 184 19.27 2.39 -7.78
N ILE A 185 18.65 3.56 -7.94
CA ILE A 185 17.24 3.71 -8.28
C ILE A 185 17.16 4.69 -9.46
N ARG A 186 16.46 4.29 -10.52
CA ARG A 186 16.14 5.15 -11.66
C ARG A 186 14.65 5.35 -11.75
N VAL A 187 14.23 6.59 -11.91
CA VAL A 187 12.82 6.98 -12.02
C VAL A 187 12.62 7.72 -13.32
N TYR A 188 11.65 7.28 -14.09
CA TYR A 188 11.19 8.02 -15.25
C TYR A 188 9.67 8.20 -15.15
N ILE A 189 9.21 9.46 -15.24
CA ILE A 189 7.78 9.79 -15.26
C ILE A 189 7.56 10.77 -16.41
N GLY A 190 6.55 10.49 -17.23
CA GLY A 190 6.25 11.35 -18.34
C GLY A 190 5.10 10.86 -19.19
N ARG A 191 4.91 11.49 -20.34
CA ARG A 191 3.93 11.07 -21.35
C ARG A 191 4.61 10.15 -22.35
N PHE A 192 4.06 8.96 -22.53
CA PHE A 192 4.55 7.99 -23.50
C PHE A 192 3.38 7.43 -24.32
N LYS A 193 3.42 7.58 -25.65
CA LYS A 193 2.36 7.12 -26.58
C LYS A 193 0.94 7.54 -26.17
N GLY A 194 0.79 8.77 -25.67
CA GLY A 194 -0.51 9.28 -25.24
C GLY A 194 -0.99 8.80 -23.88
N GLN A 195 -0.16 8.07 -23.14
CA GLN A 195 -0.46 7.58 -21.79
C GLN A 195 0.48 8.23 -20.75
N PHE A 196 0.04 8.31 -19.52
CA PHE A 196 0.91 8.65 -18.41
C PHE A 196 1.73 7.43 -18.02
N TYR A 197 3.03 7.57 -18.13
CA TYR A 197 3.98 6.49 -17.96
C TYR A 197 4.87 6.74 -16.75
N ILE A 198 4.97 5.74 -15.88
CA ILE A 198 5.85 5.71 -14.71
C ILE A 198 6.74 4.47 -14.85
N SER A 199 8.05 4.66 -14.76
CA SER A 199 9.00 3.58 -14.66
C SER A 199 9.88 3.79 -13.44
N VAL A 200 9.95 2.77 -12.58
CA VAL A 200 10.89 2.72 -11.46
C VAL A 200 11.71 1.46 -11.61
N SER A 201 13.02 1.62 -11.79
CA SER A 201 13.97 0.51 -11.83
C SER A 201 15.01 0.65 -10.74
N ASN A 202 15.41 -0.47 -10.18
CA ASN A 202 16.38 -0.53 -9.09
C ASN A 202 17.29 -1.74 -9.21
N SER A 203 18.48 -1.63 -8.63
CA SER A 203 19.37 -2.76 -8.48
C SER A 203 18.79 -3.79 -7.50
N VAL A 204 19.06 -5.08 -7.74
CA VAL A 204 18.68 -6.20 -6.87
C VAL A 204 19.87 -7.13 -6.66
N GLY A 205 19.94 -7.79 -5.52
CA GLY A 205 21.05 -8.69 -5.15
C GLY A 205 20.95 -10.10 -5.75
N GLY A 206 20.48 -10.22 -7.01
CA GLY A 206 20.32 -11.48 -7.74
C GLY A 206 18.88 -11.79 -8.13
N ALA A 207 18.69 -12.89 -8.84
CA ALA A 207 17.41 -13.26 -9.43
C ALA A 207 16.28 -13.38 -8.39
N LEU A 208 15.16 -12.74 -8.66
CA LEU A 208 13.98 -12.78 -7.80
C LEU A 208 13.18 -14.07 -8.01
N LYS A 209 12.73 -14.66 -6.92
CA LYS A 209 11.91 -15.88 -6.98
C LYS A 209 10.50 -15.55 -7.48
N LYS A 210 10.07 -16.24 -8.55
CA LYS A 210 8.70 -16.22 -9.06
C LYS A 210 7.96 -17.47 -8.60
N GLN A 211 6.72 -17.32 -8.17
CA GLN A 211 5.79 -18.41 -7.90
C GLN A 211 4.46 -18.11 -8.58
N ASN A 212 3.98 -19.05 -9.40
CA ASN A 212 2.75 -18.86 -10.19
C ASN A 212 2.72 -17.59 -11.06
N GLY A 213 3.87 -17.21 -11.65
CA GLY A 213 3.98 -16.00 -12.49
C GLY A 213 4.07 -14.67 -11.73
N ALA A 214 3.94 -14.68 -10.40
CA ALA A 214 4.06 -13.49 -9.56
C ALA A 214 5.39 -13.50 -8.78
N TYR A 215 5.97 -12.31 -8.59
CA TYR A 215 7.16 -12.16 -7.75
C TYR A 215 6.81 -12.41 -6.28
N GLN A 216 7.55 -13.30 -5.62
CA GLN A 216 7.36 -13.54 -4.20
C GLN A 216 7.79 -12.32 -3.38
N THR A 217 6.90 -11.87 -2.49
CA THR A 217 7.30 -10.93 -1.45
C THR A 217 8.13 -11.67 -0.41
N THR A 218 9.30 -11.14 -0.10
CA THR A 218 10.17 -11.65 0.97
C THR A 218 9.73 -11.20 2.36
N LYS A 219 8.59 -10.49 2.44
CA LYS A 219 8.05 -9.99 3.72
C LYS A 219 7.16 -11.05 4.35
N ALA A 220 7.54 -11.52 5.55
CA ALA A 220 6.66 -12.28 6.43
C ALA A 220 5.71 -11.32 7.15
N GLY A 221 4.39 -11.57 7.09
CA GLY A 221 3.38 -10.77 7.79
C GLY A 221 2.66 -9.73 6.95
N SER A 222 2.07 -8.72 7.58
CA SER A 222 1.14 -7.72 7.00
C SER A 222 1.76 -6.73 5.99
N HIS A 223 3.04 -6.84 5.66
CA HIS A 223 3.79 -5.87 4.84
C HIS A 223 3.78 -6.15 3.32
N GLY A 224 3.14 -7.23 2.84
CA GLY A 224 3.08 -7.59 1.41
C GLY A 224 2.01 -6.83 0.58
N PHE A 225 1.30 -5.87 1.15
CA PHE A 225 0.14 -5.23 0.51
C PHE A 225 0.48 -4.07 -0.43
N GLY A 226 1.70 -3.53 -0.40
CA GLY A 226 2.08 -2.35 -1.19
C GLY A 226 1.87 -2.54 -2.69
N LEU A 227 2.42 -3.59 -3.27
CA LEU A 227 2.27 -3.87 -4.71
C LEU A 227 0.83 -4.26 -5.09
N ARG A 228 0.10 -4.95 -4.23
CA ARG A 228 -1.34 -5.24 -4.46
C ARG A 228 -2.17 -3.97 -4.48
N ARG A 229 -1.83 -3.00 -3.63
CA ARG A 229 -2.47 -1.69 -3.59
C ARG A 229 -2.20 -0.90 -4.87
N VAL A 230 -0.95 -0.93 -5.35
CA VAL A 230 -0.57 -0.37 -6.65
C VAL A 230 -1.36 -1.03 -7.77
N ASP A 231 -1.45 -2.37 -7.78
CA ASP A 231 -2.18 -3.14 -8.79
C ASP A 231 -3.67 -2.76 -8.84
N ALA A 232 -4.32 -2.69 -7.68
CA ALA A 232 -5.73 -2.29 -7.58
C ALA A 232 -5.98 -0.86 -8.08
N LEU A 233 -5.05 0.07 -7.82
CA LEU A 233 -5.16 1.44 -8.32
C LEU A 233 -4.95 1.50 -9.84
N ILE A 234 -4.00 0.76 -10.39
CA ILE A 234 -3.79 0.70 -11.84
C ILE A 234 -5.05 0.16 -12.53
N GLU A 235 -5.66 -0.89 -11.99
CA GLU A 235 -6.92 -1.46 -12.50
C GLU A 235 -8.08 -0.46 -12.40
N LYS A 236 -8.18 0.31 -11.30
CA LYS A 236 -9.18 1.37 -11.11
C LYS A 236 -9.16 2.40 -12.25
N TYR A 237 -7.98 2.72 -12.77
CA TYR A 237 -7.79 3.69 -13.86
C TYR A 237 -7.73 3.04 -15.25
N GLY A 238 -8.02 1.74 -15.38
CA GLY A 238 -7.93 1.01 -16.66
C GLY A 238 -6.52 0.96 -17.23
N GLY A 239 -5.52 1.05 -16.35
CA GLY A 239 -4.12 1.08 -16.71
C GLY A 239 -3.49 -0.30 -16.89
N TYR A 240 -2.26 -0.30 -17.32
CA TYR A 240 -1.45 -1.50 -17.52
C TYR A 240 -0.17 -1.44 -16.68
N ARG A 241 0.30 -2.58 -16.19
CA ARG A 241 1.57 -2.72 -15.47
C ARG A 241 2.43 -3.81 -16.08
N ASN A 242 3.72 -3.58 -16.08
CA ASN A 242 4.72 -4.56 -16.45
C ASN A 242 5.81 -4.61 -15.37
N ARG A 243 6.28 -5.81 -15.03
CA ARG A 243 7.38 -6.03 -14.09
C ARG A 243 8.39 -6.96 -14.72
N GLN A 244 9.63 -6.52 -14.78
CA GLN A 244 10.71 -7.24 -15.41
C GLN A 244 11.86 -7.42 -14.41
N ASP A 245 12.48 -8.58 -14.46
CA ASP A 245 13.66 -8.96 -13.71
C ASP A 245 14.73 -9.37 -14.73
N GLU A 246 15.76 -8.57 -14.83
CA GLU A 246 16.90 -8.75 -15.74
C GLU A 246 18.19 -9.01 -14.94
N GLY A 247 18.17 -10.03 -14.10
CA GLY A 247 19.32 -10.43 -13.28
C GLY A 247 19.56 -9.49 -12.10
N ASP A 248 20.35 -8.44 -12.30
CA ASP A 248 20.70 -7.50 -11.21
C ASP A 248 19.80 -6.25 -11.18
N VAL A 249 18.81 -6.17 -12.06
CA VAL A 249 17.89 -5.03 -12.17
C VAL A 249 16.44 -5.50 -12.12
N PHE A 250 15.65 -4.87 -11.29
CA PHE A 250 14.21 -5.01 -11.28
C PHE A 250 13.54 -3.72 -11.75
N ALA A 251 12.62 -3.82 -12.70
CA ALA A 251 11.88 -2.69 -13.22
C ALA A 251 10.37 -2.90 -13.06
N THR A 252 9.68 -1.85 -12.63
CA THR A 252 8.22 -1.77 -12.64
C THR A 252 7.80 -0.61 -13.53
N GLU A 253 7.00 -0.92 -14.53
CA GLU A 253 6.41 0.04 -15.45
C GLU A 253 4.91 0.11 -15.25
N VAL A 254 4.36 1.32 -15.23
CA VAL A 254 2.94 1.61 -15.09
C VAL A 254 2.52 2.54 -16.21
N MET A 255 1.45 2.20 -16.89
CA MET A 255 0.82 3.04 -17.91
C MET A 255 -0.62 3.31 -17.52
N LEU A 256 -0.98 4.59 -17.44
CA LEU A 256 -2.35 5.03 -17.13
C LEU A 256 -2.89 5.82 -18.30
N PRO A 257 -4.13 5.54 -18.79
CA PRO A 257 -4.73 6.29 -19.86
C PRO A 257 -4.85 7.77 -19.45
N ILE A 258 -4.47 8.65 -20.37
CA ILE A 258 -4.73 10.08 -20.28
C ILE A 258 -5.85 10.29 -21.29
N GLY A 259 -7.08 10.51 -20.82
CA GLY A 259 -8.25 10.67 -21.66
C GLY A 259 -8.11 11.66 -22.80
#